data_69e30dc822fc70c7f06bbf9c0a8a1345
#
_entry.id   69e30dc822fc70c7f06bbf9c0a8a1345
#
_cell.length_a   1.000
_cell.length_b   1.000
_cell.length_c   1.000
_cell.angle_alpha   90.00
_cell.angle_beta   90.00
_cell.angle_gamma   90.00
#
_symmetry.space_group_name_H-M   'P 1'
#
loop_
_entity.id
_entity.type
_entity.pdbx_description
1 polymer ?
#
loop_
_entity_poly.entity_id
_entity_poly.type
_entity_poly.pdbx_seq_one_letter_code
_entity_poly.pdbx_strand_id
1 'polypeptide(L)'
;MQRRILGATGLSVGDVALGAMMFGTMGNPDHEDSVRIIHRALDAGINLIDTADMYSGGESEEIVGTAIRTRRDEVVLASKFGLPMGADPNQRGASRRWIVRSVENSLRRLGTDHLDLYQLHRPDHGTDVGETLAALSDLVQAGKILAFGSSMFPAETIVEGQWAAERRSTHRFLTEQTMYSIFTRRPEASVFPVTQRYGIGVLTFSPLNGGWLSGRANLASSHRASVRPSSYDPATPTSQAKAAAVAKLTALADEAGLTLPQLAIAFVRAHPAVTSVLIGPRTQEQLDSLLPATELDLSPDLLDRIDEIVPPGTELDPADNYHATPPAIEHARLRRR
;
A
#
# COMPACT_ATOMS: atom_id res chain seq x y z
N MET A 1 10.11 13.64 10.99
CA MET A 1 9.93 12.45 10.09
C MET A 1 11.29 11.83 9.80
N GLN A 2 11.43 10.52 10.02
CA GLN A 2 12.67 9.78 9.76
C GLN A 2 12.79 9.45 8.27
N ARG A 3 14.03 9.34 7.77
CA ARG A 3 14.30 8.84 6.42
C ARG A 3 14.83 7.42 6.47
N ARG A 4 14.34 6.58 5.55
CA ARG A 4 14.75 5.18 5.40
C ARG A 4 15.07 4.87 3.93
N ILE A 5 16.02 3.98 3.72
CA ILE A 5 16.31 3.51 2.35
C ILE A 5 15.26 2.46 1.97
N LEU A 6 14.67 2.62 0.81
CA LEU A 6 13.63 1.73 0.30
C LEU A 6 14.24 0.45 -0.28
N GLY A 7 14.44 -0.53 0.59
CA GLY A 7 15.09 -1.79 0.22
C GLY A 7 16.47 -1.57 -0.42
N ALA A 8 16.74 -2.28 -1.50
CA ALA A 8 17.99 -2.16 -2.26
C ALA A 8 17.93 -1.13 -3.41
N THR A 9 16.95 -0.22 -3.41
CA THR A 9 16.79 0.79 -4.49
C THR A 9 17.77 1.96 -4.39
N GLY A 10 18.32 2.22 -3.20
CA GLY A 10 19.07 3.45 -2.92
C GLY A 10 18.21 4.69 -2.72
N LEU A 11 16.89 4.61 -2.93
CA LEU A 11 15.97 5.72 -2.73
C LEU A 11 15.75 6.00 -1.24
N SER A 12 15.94 7.24 -0.82
CA SER A 12 15.67 7.70 0.54
C SER A 12 14.24 8.25 0.64
N VAL A 13 13.38 7.59 1.41
CA VAL A 13 11.96 7.95 1.59
C VAL A 13 11.64 8.25 3.04
N GLY A 14 10.61 9.06 3.27
CA GLY A 14 10.03 9.24 4.60
C GLY A 14 9.47 7.92 5.14
N ASP A 15 9.52 7.72 6.45
CA ASP A 15 8.90 6.57 7.11
C ASP A 15 7.36 6.61 7.09
N VAL A 16 6.80 7.73 6.60
CA VAL A 16 5.41 7.90 6.19
C VAL A 16 5.36 8.42 4.76
N ALA A 17 4.45 7.88 3.95
CA ALA A 17 4.22 8.22 2.56
C ALA A 17 2.76 8.61 2.31
N LEU A 18 2.50 9.35 1.24
CA LEU A 18 1.16 9.75 0.83
C LEU A 18 0.59 8.77 -0.19
N GLY A 19 -0.52 8.12 0.17
CA GLY A 19 -1.34 7.32 -0.75
C GLY A 19 -2.41 8.19 -1.40
N ALA A 20 -2.42 8.22 -2.73
CA ALA A 20 -3.31 9.06 -3.54
C ALA A 20 -4.62 8.37 -3.98
N MET A 21 -4.93 7.16 -3.48
CA MET A 21 -6.14 6.41 -3.86
C MET A 21 -7.43 7.22 -3.64
N MET A 22 -7.43 8.09 -2.65
CA MET A 22 -8.62 8.86 -2.27
C MET A 22 -8.72 10.20 -2.99
N PHE A 23 -7.90 10.47 -4.00
CA PHE A 23 -8.02 11.66 -4.86
C PHE A 23 -8.79 11.32 -6.12
N GLY A 24 -9.70 12.23 -6.52
CA GLY A 24 -10.64 12.01 -7.61
C GLY A 24 -11.96 11.36 -7.14
N THR A 25 -12.70 10.79 -8.06
CA THR A 25 -14.06 10.27 -7.86
C THR A 25 -14.20 9.17 -6.83
N MET A 26 -13.12 8.48 -6.47
CA MET A 26 -13.14 7.47 -5.39
C MET A 26 -13.21 8.07 -3.99
N GLY A 27 -12.90 9.34 -3.80
CA GLY A 27 -12.85 9.94 -2.46
C GLY A 27 -13.07 11.45 -2.42
N ASN A 28 -12.08 12.24 -2.80
CA ASN A 28 -12.15 13.70 -2.89
C ASN A 28 -12.20 14.12 -4.35
N PRO A 29 -13.37 14.48 -4.88
CA PRO A 29 -13.51 14.88 -6.29
C PRO A 29 -13.01 16.31 -6.57
N ASP A 30 -12.67 17.08 -5.54
CA ASP A 30 -12.06 18.41 -5.69
C ASP A 30 -10.57 18.26 -5.98
N HIS A 31 -10.18 18.49 -7.24
CA HIS A 31 -8.80 18.39 -7.70
C HIS A 31 -7.90 19.44 -7.04
N GLU A 32 -8.39 20.68 -6.90
CA GLU A 32 -7.61 21.76 -6.29
C GLU A 32 -7.33 21.49 -4.81
N ASP A 33 -8.33 20.97 -4.10
CA ASP A 33 -8.16 20.55 -2.71
C ASP A 33 -7.18 19.38 -2.60
N SER A 34 -7.29 18.38 -3.47
CA SER A 34 -6.35 17.26 -3.55
C SER A 34 -4.90 17.71 -3.81
N VAL A 35 -4.72 18.69 -4.70
CA VAL A 35 -3.39 19.30 -4.95
C VAL A 35 -2.86 20.02 -3.71
N ARG A 36 -3.71 20.76 -2.97
CA ARG A 36 -3.33 21.41 -1.70
C ARG A 36 -2.88 20.39 -0.65
N ILE A 37 -3.61 19.27 -0.54
CA ILE A 37 -3.24 18.17 0.38
C ILE A 37 -1.87 17.59 0.01
N ILE A 38 -1.59 17.35 -1.29
CA ILE A 38 -0.30 16.85 -1.75
C ILE A 38 0.81 17.86 -1.40
N HIS A 39 0.63 19.15 -1.70
CA HIS A 39 1.61 20.17 -1.36
C HIS A 39 1.86 20.23 0.14
N ARG A 40 0.81 20.20 0.96
CA ARG A 40 0.92 20.17 2.42
C ARG A 40 1.70 18.96 2.94
N ALA A 41 1.52 17.79 2.30
CA ALA A 41 2.27 16.59 2.64
C ALA A 41 3.77 16.72 2.30
N LEU A 42 4.08 17.26 1.12
CA LEU A 42 5.46 17.53 0.71
C LEU A 42 6.14 18.54 1.65
N ASP A 43 5.43 19.61 2.03
CA ASP A 43 5.94 20.63 2.95
C ASP A 43 6.17 20.08 4.37
N ALA A 44 5.44 19.03 4.75
CA ALA A 44 5.67 18.28 5.99
C ALA A 44 6.82 17.25 5.90
N GLY A 45 7.47 17.14 4.73
CA GLY A 45 8.62 16.25 4.49
C GLY A 45 8.27 14.86 3.98
N ILE A 46 7.00 14.56 3.68
CA ILE A 46 6.60 13.33 2.96
C ILE A 46 7.08 13.48 1.52
N ASN A 47 7.99 12.60 1.06
CA ASN A 47 8.52 12.68 -0.29
C ASN A 47 8.14 11.48 -1.17
N LEU A 48 7.54 10.42 -0.63
CA LEU A 48 6.99 9.31 -1.40
C LEU A 48 5.50 9.53 -1.62
N ILE A 49 5.09 9.60 -2.89
CA ILE A 49 3.69 9.65 -3.31
C ILE A 49 3.36 8.37 -4.08
N ASP A 50 2.38 7.64 -3.62
CA ASP A 50 1.93 6.36 -4.19
C ASP A 50 0.54 6.49 -4.81
N THR A 51 0.44 6.28 -6.11
CA THR A 51 -0.81 6.24 -6.87
C THR A 51 -0.96 4.90 -7.61
N ALA A 52 -1.90 4.79 -8.54
CA ALA A 52 -2.08 3.65 -9.45
C ALA A 52 -2.90 4.06 -10.67
N ASP A 53 -2.67 3.34 -11.78
CA ASP A 53 -3.40 3.53 -13.05
C ASP A 53 -4.93 3.43 -12.89
N MET A 54 -5.41 2.55 -12.00
CA MET A 54 -6.83 2.29 -11.82
C MET A 54 -7.52 3.22 -10.81
N TYR A 55 -6.79 4.02 -10.01
CA TYR A 55 -7.41 4.89 -9.01
C TYR A 55 -8.23 5.99 -9.68
N SER A 56 -9.53 6.02 -9.38
CA SER A 56 -10.50 6.90 -10.05
C SER A 56 -10.41 6.84 -11.60
N GLY A 57 -10.08 5.67 -12.16
CA GLY A 57 -9.96 5.49 -13.61
C GLY A 57 -8.77 6.23 -14.26
N GLY A 58 -7.76 6.59 -13.48
CA GLY A 58 -6.58 7.35 -13.89
C GLY A 58 -6.57 8.81 -13.42
N GLU A 59 -7.70 9.32 -12.94
CA GLU A 59 -7.85 10.69 -12.45
C GLU A 59 -6.87 11.00 -11.29
N SER A 60 -6.62 10.02 -10.40
CA SER A 60 -5.63 10.18 -9.33
C SER A 60 -4.23 10.48 -9.87
N GLU A 61 -3.79 9.82 -10.96
CA GLU A 61 -2.50 10.12 -11.60
C GLU A 61 -2.48 11.53 -12.21
N GLU A 62 -3.58 12.01 -12.80
CA GLU A 62 -3.68 13.36 -13.35
C GLU A 62 -3.58 14.44 -12.25
N ILE A 63 -4.23 14.21 -11.11
CA ILE A 63 -4.16 15.09 -9.93
C ILE A 63 -2.73 15.13 -9.39
N VAL A 64 -2.12 13.96 -9.19
CA VAL A 64 -0.72 13.86 -8.71
C VAL A 64 0.23 14.56 -9.69
N GLY A 65 0.08 14.29 -11.00
CA GLY A 65 0.89 14.95 -12.06
C GLY A 65 0.77 16.48 -12.02
N THR A 66 -0.43 16.99 -11.80
CA THR A 66 -0.65 18.44 -11.62
C THR A 66 0.07 18.98 -10.41
N ALA A 67 -0.01 18.29 -9.27
CA ALA A 67 0.59 18.73 -8.01
C ALA A 67 2.13 18.74 -8.06
N ILE A 68 2.74 17.75 -8.70
CA ILE A 68 4.20 17.60 -8.72
C ILE A 68 4.90 18.33 -9.88
N ARG A 69 4.16 18.94 -10.80
CA ARG A 69 4.70 19.53 -12.04
C ARG A 69 5.92 20.44 -11.82
N THR A 70 5.91 21.23 -10.76
CA THR A 70 7.00 22.16 -10.40
C THR A 70 7.90 21.64 -9.27
N ARG A 71 7.61 20.43 -8.76
CA ARG A 71 8.28 19.81 -7.61
C ARG A 71 8.69 18.35 -7.88
N ARG A 72 8.79 17.96 -9.17
CA ARG A 72 9.06 16.55 -9.55
C ARG A 72 10.30 15.97 -8.89
N ASP A 73 11.37 16.75 -8.80
CA ASP A 73 12.66 16.33 -8.25
C ASP A 73 12.64 16.17 -6.72
N GLU A 74 11.61 16.68 -6.04
CA GLU A 74 11.43 16.49 -4.59
C GLU A 74 10.72 15.16 -4.26
N VAL A 75 10.14 14.50 -5.28
CA VAL A 75 9.20 13.38 -5.10
C VAL A 75 9.79 12.08 -5.58
N VAL A 76 9.72 11.05 -4.73
CA VAL A 76 9.79 9.65 -5.13
C VAL A 76 8.40 9.24 -5.58
N LEU A 77 8.19 9.13 -6.89
CA LEU A 77 6.88 8.89 -7.49
C LEU A 77 6.67 7.41 -7.74
N ALA A 78 5.66 6.83 -7.09
CA ALA A 78 5.26 5.45 -7.27
C ALA A 78 3.88 5.36 -7.96
N SER A 79 3.77 4.47 -8.94
CA SER A 79 2.47 4.07 -9.51
C SER A 79 2.37 2.55 -9.66
N LYS A 80 1.19 2.06 -10.01
CA LYS A 80 0.90 0.62 -10.11
C LYS A 80 0.15 0.30 -11.40
N PHE A 81 0.24 -0.99 -11.81
CA PHE A 81 -0.47 -1.56 -12.95
C PHE A 81 -0.99 -2.96 -12.64
N GLY A 82 -1.78 -3.51 -13.52
CA GLY A 82 -2.17 -4.93 -13.51
C GLY A 82 -3.62 -5.18 -13.14
N LEU A 83 -4.29 -4.27 -12.43
CA LEU A 83 -5.73 -4.35 -12.26
C LEU A 83 -6.47 -3.95 -13.55
N PRO A 84 -7.74 -4.40 -13.73
CA PRO A 84 -8.49 -4.09 -14.96
C PRO A 84 -8.68 -2.59 -15.17
N MET A 85 -8.33 -2.11 -16.38
CA MET A 85 -8.52 -0.72 -16.81
C MET A 85 -9.62 -0.55 -17.86
N GLY A 86 -10.40 -1.60 -18.09
CA GLY A 86 -11.51 -1.60 -19.05
C GLY A 86 -12.09 -2.99 -19.24
N ALA A 87 -13.00 -3.11 -20.21
CA ALA A 87 -13.66 -4.38 -20.53
C ALA A 87 -12.77 -5.35 -21.36
N ASP A 88 -11.73 -4.83 -22.03
CA ASP A 88 -10.80 -5.65 -22.82
C ASP A 88 -9.95 -6.51 -21.87
N PRO A 89 -9.97 -7.85 -21.99
CA PRO A 89 -9.18 -8.75 -21.18
C PRO A 89 -7.67 -8.53 -21.30
N ASN A 90 -7.19 -7.86 -22.34
CA ASN A 90 -5.79 -7.48 -22.50
C ASN A 90 -5.41 -6.18 -21.79
N GLN A 91 -6.37 -5.50 -21.15
CA GLN A 91 -6.11 -4.28 -20.37
C GLN A 91 -5.99 -4.58 -18.86
N ARG A 92 -5.30 -5.67 -18.54
CA ARG A 92 -5.00 -6.11 -17.16
C ARG A 92 -3.87 -7.13 -17.14
N GLY A 93 -3.44 -7.48 -15.92
CA GLY A 93 -2.44 -8.52 -15.67
C GLY A 93 -1.02 -8.01 -15.91
N ALA A 94 -0.10 -8.95 -16.03
CA ALA A 94 1.34 -8.71 -16.06
C ALA A 94 1.99 -9.09 -17.40
N SER A 95 1.21 -9.21 -18.47
CA SER A 95 1.75 -9.47 -19.79
C SER A 95 2.61 -8.29 -20.29
N ARG A 96 3.69 -8.59 -21.01
CA ARG A 96 4.56 -7.57 -21.64
C ARG A 96 3.76 -6.52 -22.40
N ARG A 97 2.75 -6.96 -23.17
CA ARG A 97 1.88 -6.05 -23.94
C ARG A 97 1.21 -5.00 -23.04
N TRP A 98 0.66 -5.44 -21.90
CA TRP A 98 -0.05 -4.54 -20.99
C TRP A 98 0.91 -3.67 -20.18
N ILE A 99 2.02 -4.24 -19.69
CA ILE A 99 3.05 -3.50 -18.96
C ILE A 99 3.52 -2.27 -19.73
N VAL A 100 3.92 -2.46 -21.01
CA VAL A 100 4.41 -1.37 -21.85
C VAL A 100 3.32 -0.32 -22.09
N ARG A 101 2.09 -0.75 -22.40
CA ARG A 101 0.99 0.17 -22.65
C ARG A 101 0.57 0.92 -21.38
N SER A 102 0.54 0.25 -20.25
CA SER A 102 0.13 0.81 -18.97
C SER A 102 1.11 1.89 -18.50
N VAL A 103 2.43 1.64 -18.56
CA VAL A 103 3.43 2.64 -18.16
C VAL A 103 3.36 3.90 -19.04
N GLU A 104 3.19 3.76 -20.36
CA GLU A 104 3.04 4.92 -21.27
C GLU A 104 1.80 5.77 -20.92
N ASN A 105 0.70 5.09 -20.57
CA ASN A 105 -0.52 5.77 -20.14
C ASN A 105 -0.32 6.50 -18.80
N SER A 106 0.35 5.85 -17.84
CA SER A 106 0.65 6.47 -16.53
C SER A 106 1.57 7.67 -16.68
N LEU A 107 2.67 7.56 -17.43
CA LEU A 107 3.59 8.68 -17.69
C LEU A 107 2.88 9.88 -18.33
N ARG A 108 1.95 9.62 -19.26
CA ARG A 108 1.15 10.69 -19.90
C ARG A 108 0.21 11.37 -18.91
N ARG A 109 -0.52 10.63 -18.06
CA ARG A 109 -1.41 11.21 -17.03
C ARG A 109 -0.64 11.98 -15.97
N LEU A 110 0.50 11.44 -15.54
CA LEU A 110 1.38 12.07 -14.55
C LEU A 110 2.18 13.25 -15.11
N GLY A 111 2.29 13.40 -16.46
CA GLY A 111 3.04 14.46 -17.09
C GLY A 111 4.55 14.41 -16.81
N THR A 112 5.12 13.22 -16.69
CA THR A 112 6.53 12.96 -16.38
C THR A 112 7.11 11.95 -17.38
N ASP A 113 8.42 11.91 -17.52
CA ASP A 113 9.15 11.00 -18.39
C ASP A 113 9.53 9.67 -17.71
N HIS A 114 9.51 9.63 -16.37
CA HIS A 114 9.82 8.42 -15.62
C HIS A 114 9.05 8.31 -14.29
N LEU A 115 8.95 7.07 -13.80
CA LEU A 115 8.52 6.72 -12.43
C LEU A 115 9.73 6.25 -11.62
N ASP A 116 9.80 6.66 -10.36
CA ASP A 116 10.84 6.16 -9.45
C ASP A 116 10.56 4.70 -9.06
N LEU A 117 9.28 4.36 -8.87
CA LEU A 117 8.84 3.01 -8.52
C LEU A 117 7.58 2.61 -9.30
N TYR A 118 7.64 1.47 -9.98
CA TYR A 118 6.47 0.91 -10.68
C TYR A 118 6.11 -0.47 -10.13
N GLN A 119 4.86 -0.67 -9.69
CA GLN A 119 4.49 -1.84 -8.91
C GLN A 119 3.43 -2.67 -9.61
N LEU A 120 3.60 -4.01 -9.64
CA LEU A 120 2.53 -4.93 -10.00
C LEU A 120 1.52 -5.00 -8.85
N HIS A 121 0.31 -4.48 -9.11
CA HIS A 121 -0.71 -4.20 -8.08
C HIS A 121 -1.24 -5.47 -7.38
N ARG A 122 -1.20 -6.62 -8.07
CA ARG A 122 -1.59 -7.95 -7.57
C ARG A 122 -0.81 -9.03 -8.31
N PRO A 123 -0.62 -10.21 -7.71
CA PRO A 123 -0.11 -11.36 -8.45
C PRO A 123 -0.98 -11.66 -9.67
N ASP A 124 -0.34 -11.97 -10.79
CA ASP A 124 -1.00 -12.44 -11.99
C ASP A 124 -0.61 -13.92 -12.23
N HIS A 125 -1.53 -14.82 -11.95
CA HIS A 125 -1.34 -16.26 -12.14
C HIS A 125 -1.44 -16.71 -13.60
N GLY A 126 -1.81 -15.81 -14.51
CA GLY A 126 -1.95 -16.09 -15.95
C GLY A 126 -0.69 -15.81 -16.75
N THR A 127 0.30 -15.12 -16.17
CA THR A 127 1.54 -14.73 -16.84
C THR A 127 2.75 -15.32 -16.12
N ASP A 128 3.70 -15.88 -16.86
CA ASP A 128 4.99 -16.31 -16.31
C ASP A 128 5.72 -15.13 -15.68
N VAL A 129 6.12 -15.28 -14.40
CA VAL A 129 6.75 -14.19 -13.64
C VAL A 129 8.06 -13.72 -14.29
N GLY A 130 8.80 -14.62 -14.95
CA GLY A 130 10.03 -14.26 -15.66
C GLY A 130 9.77 -13.41 -16.89
N GLU A 131 8.64 -13.58 -17.59
CA GLU A 131 8.23 -12.67 -18.68
C GLU A 131 7.87 -11.28 -18.14
N THR A 132 7.18 -11.23 -17.00
CA THR A 132 6.90 -9.98 -16.30
C THR A 132 8.18 -9.26 -15.92
N LEU A 133 9.13 -9.97 -15.30
CA LEU A 133 10.42 -9.39 -14.89
C LEU A 133 11.24 -8.91 -16.08
N ALA A 134 11.25 -9.66 -17.19
CA ALA A 134 11.93 -9.23 -18.41
C ALA A 134 11.32 -7.95 -18.98
N ALA A 135 10.00 -7.85 -19.05
CA ALA A 135 9.32 -6.65 -19.53
C ALA A 135 9.59 -5.41 -18.64
N LEU A 136 9.58 -5.59 -17.32
CA LEU A 136 9.91 -4.51 -16.38
C LEU A 136 11.40 -4.12 -16.46
N SER A 137 12.30 -5.09 -16.67
CA SER A 137 13.73 -4.83 -16.87
C SER A 137 13.99 -3.99 -18.13
N ASP A 138 13.27 -4.25 -19.22
CA ASP A 138 13.35 -3.42 -20.43
C ASP A 138 12.92 -1.97 -20.17
N LEU A 139 11.91 -1.75 -19.31
CA LEU A 139 11.47 -0.41 -18.94
C LEU A 139 12.52 0.31 -18.06
N VAL A 140 13.23 -0.42 -17.18
CA VAL A 140 14.37 0.15 -16.43
C VAL A 140 15.48 0.56 -17.38
N GLN A 141 15.86 -0.30 -18.35
CA GLN A 141 16.88 0.02 -19.34
C GLN A 141 16.49 1.20 -20.24
N ALA A 142 15.20 1.35 -20.52
CA ALA A 142 14.67 2.48 -21.28
C ALA A 142 14.55 3.77 -20.45
N GLY A 143 14.85 3.73 -19.16
CA GLY A 143 14.76 4.87 -18.24
C GLY A 143 13.32 5.32 -17.93
N LYS A 144 12.31 4.50 -18.24
CA LYS A 144 10.89 4.82 -17.99
C LYS A 144 10.47 4.54 -16.54
N ILE A 145 11.16 3.61 -15.89
CA ILE A 145 11.04 3.34 -14.47
C ILE A 145 12.44 3.18 -13.89
N LEU A 146 12.66 3.60 -12.64
CA LEU A 146 13.98 3.45 -12.01
C LEU A 146 14.06 2.16 -11.19
N ALA A 147 12.96 1.77 -10.56
CA ALA A 147 12.83 0.53 -9.81
C ALA A 147 11.43 -0.05 -10.00
N PHE A 148 11.27 -1.34 -9.71
CA PHE A 148 9.95 -1.94 -9.68
C PHE A 148 9.77 -2.88 -8.49
N GLY A 149 8.49 -3.08 -8.13
CA GLY A 149 8.07 -3.87 -7.00
C GLY A 149 6.79 -4.65 -7.23
N SER A 150 6.43 -5.42 -6.23
CA SER A 150 5.19 -6.18 -6.15
C SER A 150 4.25 -5.59 -5.09
N SER A 151 2.99 -5.99 -5.14
CA SER A 151 2.01 -5.65 -4.11
C SER A 151 1.11 -6.84 -3.83
N MET A 152 0.90 -7.11 -2.54
CA MET A 152 0.06 -8.20 -2.03
C MET A 152 0.52 -9.60 -2.50
N PHE A 153 1.80 -9.74 -2.73
CA PHE A 153 2.37 -11.05 -3.06
C PHE A 153 2.47 -11.91 -1.80
N PRO A 154 2.01 -13.16 -1.83
CA PRO A 154 2.34 -14.13 -0.80
C PRO A 154 3.84 -14.43 -0.80
N ALA A 155 4.35 -14.86 0.34
CA ALA A 155 5.80 -15.05 0.54
C ALA A 155 6.43 -15.99 -0.50
N GLU A 156 5.75 -17.07 -0.87
CA GLU A 156 6.19 -18.02 -1.90
C GLU A 156 6.33 -17.38 -3.28
N THR A 157 5.41 -16.47 -3.64
CA THR A 157 5.47 -15.76 -4.93
C THR A 157 6.59 -14.71 -4.94
N ILE A 158 6.87 -14.07 -3.79
CA ILE A 158 8.04 -13.19 -3.64
C ILE A 158 9.32 -13.98 -3.90
N VAL A 159 9.48 -15.16 -3.27
CA VAL A 159 10.65 -16.03 -3.45
C VAL A 159 10.77 -16.50 -4.90
N GLU A 160 9.66 -16.92 -5.51
CA GLU A 160 9.63 -17.31 -6.93
C GLU A 160 10.12 -16.18 -7.85
N GLY A 161 9.66 -14.95 -7.60
CA GLY A 161 10.10 -13.77 -8.34
C GLY A 161 11.60 -13.51 -8.21
N GLN A 162 12.17 -13.63 -7.00
CA GLN A 162 13.60 -13.45 -6.78
C GLN A 162 14.41 -14.54 -7.53
N TRP A 163 14.00 -15.80 -7.42
CA TRP A 163 14.64 -16.90 -8.10
C TRP A 163 14.54 -16.82 -9.64
N ALA A 164 13.38 -16.43 -10.17
CA ALA A 164 13.19 -16.23 -11.60
C ALA A 164 14.10 -15.12 -12.15
N ALA A 165 14.24 -14.01 -11.40
CA ALA A 165 15.15 -12.92 -11.76
C ALA A 165 16.60 -13.37 -11.84
N GLU A 166 17.08 -14.12 -10.85
CA GLU A 166 18.44 -14.66 -10.83
C GLU A 166 18.70 -15.59 -12.01
N ARG A 167 17.79 -16.55 -12.26
CA ARG A 167 17.91 -17.50 -13.37
C ARG A 167 17.93 -16.87 -14.75
N ARG A 168 17.20 -15.75 -14.93
CA ARG A 168 17.08 -15.05 -16.22
C ARG A 168 18.04 -13.87 -16.35
N SER A 169 18.82 -13.57 -15.30
CA SER A 169 19.71 -12.40 -15.24
C SER A 169 18.94 -11.09 -15.53
N THR A 170 17.75 -10.97 -15.00
CA THR A 170 16.92 -9.77 -15.09
C THR A 170 17.00 -8.96 -13.79
N HIS A 171 16.48 -7.71 -13.82
CA HIS A 171 16.19 -6.99 -12.57
C HIS A 171 15.14 -7.76 -11.77
N ARG A 172 15.11 -7.54 -10.44
CA ARG A 172 14.23 -8.23 -9.51
C ARG A 172 13.25 -7.25 -8.86
N PHE A 173 12.20 -7.74 -8.25
CA PHE A 173 11.35 -6.91 -7.37
C PHE A 173 12.18 -6.40 -6.19
N LEU A 174 12.21 -5.08 -6.02
CA LEU A 174 12.97 -4.39 -4.98
C LEU A 174 12.08 -3.90 -3.84
N THR A 175 10.77 -3.89 -4.03
CA THR A 175 9.80 -3.50 -3.01
C THR A 175 8.61 -4.47 -3.00
N GLU A 176 7.97 -4.57 -1.83
CA GLU A 176 6.66 -5.21 -1.65
C GLU A 176 5.73 -4.21 -0.96
N GLN A 177 4.52 -4.04 -1.52
CA GLN A 177 3.50 -3.23 -0.87
C GLN A 177 2.39 -4.12 -0.31
N THR A 178 2.24 -4.20 1.01
CA THR A 178 1.29 -5.09 1.66
C THR A 178 0.39 -4.37 2.65
N MET A 179 -0.79 -4.93 2.91
CA MET A 179 -1.67 -4.42 3.97
C MET A 179 -1.09 -4.79 5.34
N TYR A 180 -0.94 -3.80 6.22
CA TYR A 180 -0.49 -4.03 7.59
C TYR A 180 -1.08 -2.99 8.54
N SER A 181 -1.59 -3.46 9.66
CA SER A 181 -2.17 -2.65 10.74
C SER A 181 -2.21 -3.48 12.02
N ILE A 182 -2.60 -2.88 13.15
CA ILE A 182 -2.83 -3.63 14.40
C ILE A 182 -3.83 -4.80 14.18
N PHE A 183 -4.80 -4.66 13.26
CA PHE A 183 -5.82 -5.70 13.00
C PHE A 183 -5.45 -6.69 11.90
N THR A 184 -4.41 -6.41 11.11
CA THR A 184 -3.95 -7.24 9.99
C THR A 184 -2.45 -7.45 10.16
N ARG A 185 -2.06 -8.46 10.95
CA ARG A 185 -0.68 -8.75 11.34
C ARG A 185 -0.08 -9.96 10.63
N ARG A 186 -0.84 -10.63 9.77
CA ARG A 186 -0.38 -11.80 9.03
C ARG A 186 0.95 -11.63 8.26
N PRO A 187 1.29 -10.45 7.70
CA PRO A 187 2.59 -10.25 7.08
C PRO A 187 3.78 -10.56 7.99
N GLU A 188 3.65 -10.41 9.31
CA GLU A 188 4.70 -10.73 10.29
C GLU A 188 5.12 -12.21 10.24
N ALA A 189 4.18 -13.10 9.92
CA ALA A 189 4.44 -14.55 9.92
C ALA A 189 5.18 -15.04 8.68
N SER A 190 5.11 -14.34 7.55
CA SER A 190 5.66 -14.86 6.29
C SER A 190 6.27 -13.80 5.39
N VAL A 191 5.53 -12.73 5.06
CA VAL A 191 5.97 -11.70 4.10
C VAL A 191 7.19 -10.94 4.64
N PHE A 192 7.12 -10.44 5.87
CA PHE A 192 8.20 -9.64 6.46
C PHE A 192 9.51 -10.42 6.62
N PRO A 193 9.54 -11.67 7.13
CA PRO A 193 10.77 -12.45 7.17
C PRO A 193 11.41 -12.64 5.79
N VAL A 194 10.59 -12.84 4.75
CA VAL A 194 11.08 -13.00 3.37
C VAL A 194 11.62 -11.68 2.83
N THR A 195 10.89 -10.58 3.00
CA THR A 195 11.34 -9.25 2.54
C THR A 195 12.65 -8.83 3.20
N GLN A 196 12.80 -9.05 4.49
CA GLN A 196 14.04 -8.80 5.23
C GLN A 196 15.19 -9.64 4.69
N ARG A 197 14.97 -10.94 4.46
CA ARG A 197 15.97 -11.86 3.94
C ARG A 197 16.52 -11.43 2.57
N TYR A 198 15.66 -10.91 1.69
CA TYR A 198 16.03 -10.51 0.34
C TYR A 198 16.37 -9.02 0.19
N GLY A 199 16.33 -8.24 1.28
CA GLY A 199 16.58 -6.80 1.25
C GLY A 199 15.55 -6.04 0.42
N ILE A 200 14.27 -6.48 0.47
CA ILE A 200 13.14 -5.87 -0.21
C ILE A 200 12.55 -4.79 0.69
N GLY A 201 12.38 -3.58 0.16
CA GLY A 201 11.72 -2.49 0.88
C GLY A 201 10.22 -2.74 1.03
N VAL A 202 9.69 -2.49 2.22
CA VAL A 202 8.27 -2.72 2.47
C VAL A 202 7.53 -1.40 2.60
N LEU A 203 6.53 -1.22 1.75
CA LEU A 203 5.50 -0.20 1.87
C LEU A 203 4.26 -0.84 2.48
N THR A 204 3.63 -0.19 3.45
CA THR A 204 2.41 -0.71 4.04
C THR A 204 1.24 0.23 3.80
N PHE A 205 0.07 -0.31 3.50
CA PHE A 205 -1.14 0.49 3.33
C PHE A 205 -2.24 0.10 4.32
N SER A 206 -3.25 0.95 4.44
CA SER A 206 -4.38 0.80 5.36
C SER A 206 -3.99 0.67 6.85
N PRO A 207 -3.10 1.52 7.40
CA PRO A 207 -2.71 1.45 8.81
C PRO A 207 -3.91 1.62 9.76
N LEU A 208 -4.96 2.30 9.31
CA LEU A 208 -6.21 2.49 10.05
C LEU A 208 -7.27 1.41 9.76
N ASN A 209 -6.92 0.31 9.09
CA ASN A 209 -7.79 -0.82 8.78
C ASN A 209 -9.15 -0.40 8.19
N GLY A 210 -9.14 0.42 7.13
CA GLY A 210 -10.36 0.88 6.48
C GLY A 210 -11.23 1.81 7.32
N GLY A 211 -10.67 2.41 8.36
CA GLY A 211 -11.34 3.36 9.24
C GLY A 211 -11.65 2.82 10.64
N TRP A 212 -11.51 1.51 10.90
CA TRP A 212 -11.73 0.93 12.22
C TRP A 212 -10.89 1.59 13.32
N LEU A 213 -9.65 1.93 13.00
CA LEU A 213 -8.69 2.58 13.91
C LEU A 213 -8.64 4.11 13.74
N SER A 214 -9.66 4.71 13.12
CA SER A 214 -9.71 6.15 12.85
C SER A 214 -10.26 7.00 14.01
N GLY A 215 -10.75 6.39 15.09
CA GLY A 215 -11.42 7.08 16.18
C GLY A 215 -12.80 7.65 15.82
N ARG A 216 -13.34 7.36 14.63
CA ARG A 216 -14.65 7.87 14.19
C ARG A 216 -15.78 7.00 14.73
N ALA A 217 -16.86 7.66 15.22
CA ALA A 217 -18.06 6.97 15.69
C ALA A 217 -18.85 6.29 14.55
N ASN A 218 -18.83 6.87 13.33
CA ASN A 218 -19.56 6.33 12.18
C ASN A 218 -18.60 5.78 11.13
N LEU A 219 -18.43 4.46 11.11
CA LEU A 219 -17.62 3.75 10.14
C LEU A 219 -18.32 3.51 8.79
N ALA A 220 -19.66 3.59 8.74
CA ALA A 220 -20.44 3.37 7.53
C ALA A 220 -20.14 4.42 6.43
N SER A 221 -19.61 5.58 6.80
CA SER A 221 -19.17 6.63 5.87
C SER A 221 -17.80 6.38 5.24
N SER A 222 -17.11 5.30 5.61
CA SER A 222 -15.81 4.97 5.01
C SER A 222 -16.00 4.44 3.59
N HIS A 223 -15.08 4.79 2.68
CA HIS A 223 -15.06 4.20 1.32
C HIS A 223 -15.03 2.66 1.39
N ARG A 224 -14.32 2.11 2.36
CA ARG A 224 -14.24 0.66 2.56
C ARG A 224 -15.59 0.05 2.88
N ALA A 225 -16.40 0.69 3.70
CA ALA A 225 -17.75 0.21 4.04
C ALA A 225 -18.68 0.20 2.82
N SER A 226 -18.52 1.14 1.88
CA SER A 226 -19.30 1.13 0.63
C SER A 226 -18.93 -0.04 -0.30
N VAL A 227 -17.66 -0.45 -0.31
CA VAL A 227 -17.15 -1.54 -1.15
C VAL A 227 -17.34 -2.92 -0.50
N ARG A 228 -17.27 -3.00 0.83
CA ARG A 228 -17.39 -4.24 1.63
C ARG A 228 -18.26 -4.03 2.86
N PRO A 229 -19.57 -3.84 2.69
CA PRO A 229 -20.47 -3.56 3.81
C PRO A 229 -20.50 -4.68 4.86
N SER A 230 -20.32 -5.93 4.47
CA SER A 230 -20.27 -7.08 5.40
C SER A 230 -19.15 -7.01 6.44
N SER A 231 -18.02 -6.37 6.12
CA SER A 231 -16.90 -6.16 7.06
C SER A 231 -17.18 -5.08 8.11
N TYR A 232 -18.34 -4.42 8.02
CA TYR A 232 -18.80 -3.36 8.95
C TYR A 232 -20.17 -3.67 9.54
N ASP A 233 -20.75 -4.84 9.23
CA ASP A 233 -22.00 -5.29 9.82
C ASP A 233 -21.77 -5.65 11.29
N PRO A 234 -22.37 -4.92 12.26
CA PRO A 234 -22.15 -5.14 13.67
C PRO A 234 -22.64 -6.52 14.16
N ALA A 235 -23.44 -7.22 13.37
CA ALA A 235 -23.91 -8.56 13.69
C ALA A 235 -22.85 -9.64 13.45
N THR A 236 -21.79 -9.34 12.70
CA THR A 236 -20.76 -10.35 12.41
C THR A 236 -19.76 -10.52 13.56
N PRO A 237 -19.28 -11.75 13.84
CA PRO A 237 -18.29 -11.99 14.87
C PRO A 237 -16.98 -11.18 14.66
N THR A 238 -16.57 -11.00 13.41
CA THR A 238 -15.37 -10.21 13.04
C THR A 238 -15.52 -8.73 13.39
N SER A 239 -16.67 -8.12 13.08
CA SER A 239 -16.95 -6.74 13.44
C SER A 239 -17.04 -6.55 14.96
N GLN A 240 -17.62 -7.51 15.67
CA GLN A 240 -17.68 -7.50 17.15
C GLN A 240 -16.28 -7.60 17.75
N ALA A 241 -15.42 -8.48 17.23
CA ALA A 241 -14.03 -8.61 17.67
C ALA A 241 -13.25 -7.31 17.42
N LYS A 242 -13.39 -6.71 16.24
CA LYS A 242 -12.78 -5.40 15.93
C LYS A 242 -13.28 -4.30 16.87
N ALA A 243 -14.59 -4.21 17.13
CA ALA A 243 -15.15 -3.21 18.04
C ALA A 243 -14.63 -3.37 19.47
N ALA A 244 -14.54 -4.60 19.97
CA ALA A 244 -13.96 -4.89 21.28
C ALA A 244 -12.47 -4.50 21.36
N ALA A 245 -11.70 -4.79 20.31
CA ALA A 245 -10.30 -4.39 20.24
C ALA A 245 -10.13 -2.86 20.13
N VAL A 246 -10.98 -2.18 19.35
CA VAL A 246 -11.01 -0.70 19.27
C VAL A 246 -11.19 -0.09 20.65
N ALA A 247 -12.15 -0.59 21.46
CA ALA A 247 -12.39 -0.06 22.80
C ALA A 247 -11.14 -0.16 23.69
N LYS A 248 -10.45 -1.32 23.66
CA LYS A 248 -9.22 -1.53 24.45
C LYS A 248 -8.07 -0.65 23.95
N LEU A 249 -7.89 -0.56 22.62
CA LEU A 249 -6.83 0.26 22.01
C LEU A 249 -7.07 1.76 22.21
N THR A 250 -8.33 2.21 22.24
CA THR A 250 -8.66 3.60 22.56
C THR A 250 -8.27 3.93 24.00
N ALA A 251 -8.64 3.09 24.96
CA ALA A 251 -8.23 3.28 26.36
C ALA A 251 -6.70 3.30 26.51
N LEU A 252 -6.01 2.40 25.82
CA LEU A 252 -4.55 2.34 25.80
C LEU A 252 -3.91 3.60 25.20
N ALA A 253 -4.48 4.13 24.10
CA ALA A 253 -4.03 5.37 23.48
C ALA A 253 -4.25 6.58 24.41
N ASP A 254 -5.43 6.67 25.06
CA ASP A 254 -5.76 7.74 26.01
C ASP A 254 -4.79 7.75 27.20
N GLU A 255 -4.47 6.59 27.77
CA GLU A 255 -3.46 6.45 28.83
C GLU A 255 -2.07 6.94 28.40
N ALA A 256 -1.72 6.73 27.12
CA ALA A 256 -0.46 7.18 26.55
C ALA A 256 -0.48 8.66 26.07
N GLY A 257 -1.61 9.36 26.20
CA GLY A 257 -1.78 10.73 25.70
C GLY A 257 -1.81 10.81 24.17
N LEU A 258 -2.21 9.75 23.48
CA LEU A 258 -2.26 9.63 22.03
C LEU A 258 -3.70 9.51 21.54
N THR A 259 -3.93 9.89 20.30
CA THR A 259 -5.16 9.49 19.60
C THR A 259 -5.02 8.06 19.05
N LEU A 260 -6.14 7.35 18.90
CA LEU A 260 -6.12 6.00 18.31
C LEU A 260 -5.46 5.96 16.90
N PRO A 261 -5.70 6.91 15.96
CA PRO A 261 -4.97 6.95 14.70
C PRO A 261 -3.45 7.12 14.85
N GLN A 262 -3.01 7.95 15.80
CA GLN A 262 -1.59 8.14 16.09
C GLN A 262 -0.96 6.84 16.60
N LEU A 263 -1.59 6.16 17.55
CA LEU A 263 -1.17 4.86 18.05
C LEU A 263 -1.05 3.84 16.90
N ALA A 264 -2.07 3.78 16.03
CA ALA A 264 -2.11 2.82 14.92
C ALA A 264 -1.01 3.05 13.87
N ILE A 265 -0.73 4.30 13.52
CA ILE A 265 0.33 4.64 12.55
C ILE A 265 1.71 4.41 13.18
N ALA A 266 1.92 4.84 14.42
CA ALA A 266 3.17 4.66 15.13
C ALA A 266 3.50 3.16 15.34
N PHE A 267 2.49 2.31 15.62
CA PHE A 267 2.65 0.86 15.66
C PHE A 267 3.19 0.30 14.34
N VAL A 268 2.60 0.67 13.22
CA VAL A 268 3.05 0.18 11.90
C VAL A 268 4.47 0.65 11.60
N ARG A 269 4.80 1.91 11.92
CA ARG A 269 6.16 2.47 11.76
C ARG A 269 7.22 1.79 12.62
N ALA A 270 6.83 1.28 13.79
CA ALA A 270 7.73 0.63 14.73
C ALA A 270 8.25 -0.73 14.24
N HIS A 271 7.56 -1.38 13.29
CA HIS A 271 7.97 -2.69 12.82
C HIS A 271 9.24 -2.60 11.93
N PRO A 272 10.33 -3.34 12.26
CA PRO A 272 11.64 -3.19 11.60
C PRO A 272 11.64 -3.56 10.11
N ALA A 273 10.69 -4.36 9.63
CA ALA A 273 10.56 -4.69 8.21
C ALA A 273 9.92 -3.54 7.41
N VAL A 274 9.15 -2.65 8.05
CA VAL A 274 8.40 -1.59 7.35
C VAL A 274 9.33 -0.43 7.01
N THR A 275 9.43 -0.09 5.74
CA THR A 275 10.18 1.08 5.28
C THR A 275 9.33 2.35 5.38
N SER A 276 8.10 2.31 4.87
CA SER A 276 7.22 3.48 4.86
C SER A 276 5.74 3.09 4.98
N VAL A 277 4.98 3.89 5.72
CA VAL A 277 3.55 3.70 5.96
C VAL A 277 2.75 4.64 5.07
N LEU A 278 1.92 4.11 4.19
CA LEU A 278 1.03 4.89 3.33
C LEU A 278 -0.18 5.38 4.13
N ILE A 279 -0.32 6.69 4.26
CA ILE A 279 -1.52 7.34 4.78
C ILE A 279 -2.33 7.90 3.63
N GLY A 280 -3.67 7.82 3.70
CA GLY A 280 -4.58 8.25 2.64
C GLY A 280 -5.63 9.25 3.15
N PRO A 281 -5.23 10.49 3.46
CA PRO A 281 -6.18 11.54 3.86
C PRO A 281 -7.04 11.97 2.67
N ARG A 282 -8.30 12.29 2.94
CA ARG A 282 -9.24 12.88 1.96
C ARG A 282 -9.39 14.38 2.10
N THR A 283 -8.99 14.92 3.25
CA THR A 283 -9.02 16.35 3.56
C THR A 283 -7.72 16.76 4.23
N GLN A 284 -7.44 18.06 4.19
CA GLN A 284 -6.25 18.62 4.84
C GLN A 284 -6.28 18.41 6.35
N GLU A 285 -7.44 18.54 6.99
CA GLU A 285 -7.60 18.32 8.45
C GLU A 285 -7.24 16.86 8.81
N GLN A 286 -7.61 15.91 7.95
CA GLN A 286 -7.20 14.52 8.17
C GLN A 286 -5.69 14.37 8.07
N LEU A 287 -5.05 14.96 7.06
CA LEU A 287 -3.60 14.94 6.94
C LEU A 287 -2.94 15.54 8.18
N ASP A 288 -3.33 16.76 8.56
CA ASP A 288 -2.74 17.46 9.71
C ASP A 288 -2.94 16.71 11.03
N SER A 289 -4.05 15.98 11.19
CA SER A 289 -4.29 15.13 12.37
C SER A 289 -3.40 13.88 12.43
N LEU A 290 -2.90 13.39 11.29
CA LEU A 290 -2.04 12.21 11.19
C LEU A 290 -0.54 12.54 11.23
N LEU A 291 -0.14 13.75 10.82
CA LEU A 291 1.27 14.16 10.79
C LEU A 291 2.01 14.01 12.12
N PRO A 292 1.41 14.30 13.30
CA PRO A 292 2.12 14.09 14.57
C PRO A 292 2.58 12.64 14.79
N ALA A 293 1.89 11.64 14.21
CA ALA A 293 2.31 10.25 14.29
C ALA A 293 3.70 9.97 13.68
N THR A 294 4.21 10.85 12.82
CA THR A 294 5.55 10.71 12.20
C THR A 294 6.70 10.95 13.18
N GLU A 295 6.43 11.51 14.33
CA GLU A 295 7.43 11.85 15.34
C GLU A 295 7.29 11.02 16.62
N LEU A 296 6.30 10.10 16.65
CA LEU A 296 6.01 9.29 17.81
C LEU A 296 6.79 7.96 17.76
N ASP A 297 7.50 7.65 18.83
CA ASP A 297 8.07 6.34 19.07
C ASP A 297 7.32 5.68 20.25
N LEU A 298 6.81 4.48 20.03
CA LEU A 298 6.10 3.72 21.05
C LEU A 298 7.10 3.01 21.98
N SER A 299 6.84 3.05 23.28
CA SER A 299 7.65 2.28 24.24
C SER A 299 7.46 0.77 24.05
N PRO A 300 8.46 -0.07 24.44
CA PRO A 300 8.28 -1.52 24.42
C PRO A 300 7.06 -1.99 25.22
N ASP A 301 6.80 -1.42 26.39
CA ASP A 301 5.61 -1.73 27.21
C ASP A 301 4.30 -1.47 26.44
N LEU A 302 4.23 -0.34 25.71
CA LEU A 302 3.04 -0.03 24.92
C LEU A 302 2.85 -1.01 23.75
N LEU A 303 3.94 -1.44 23.12
CA LEU A 303 3.91 -2.44 22.05
C LEU A 303 3.48 -3.81 22.60
N ASP A 304 4.00 -4.23 23.76
CA ASP A 304 3.62 -5.48 24.43
C ASP A 304 2.11 -5.49 24.78
N ARG A 305 1.57 -4.39 25.27
CA ARG A 305 0.13 -4.24 25.56
C ARG A 305 -0.73 -4.27 24.31
N ILE A 306 -0.24 -3.77 23.17
CA ILE A 306 -0.91 -3.93 21.87
C ILE A 306 -0.93 -5.42 21.48
N ASP A 307 0.17 -6.14 21.69
CA ASP A 307 0.30 -7.57 21.40
C ASP A 307 -0.65 -8.43 22.25
N GLU A 308 -0.93 -8.04 23.48
CA GLU A 308 -1.96 -8.68 24.33
C GLU A 308 -3.38 -8.48 23.80
N ILE A 309 -3.66 -7.35 23.15
CA ILE A 309 -4.98 -7.06 22.56
C ILE A 309 -5.16 -7.77 21.22
N VAL A 310 -4.15 -7.72 20.37
CA VAL A 310 -4.11 -8.37 19.06
C VAL A 310 -2.77 -9.09 18.89
N PRO A 311 -2.72 -10.41 19.07
CA PRO A 311 -1.48 -11.15 19.02
C PRO A 311 -0.73 -11.05 17.69
N PRO A 312 0.62 -11.08 17.70
CA PRO A 312 1.45 -11.10 16.50
C PRO A 312 1.04 -12.18 15.48
N GLY A 313 1.16 -11.86 14.21
CA GLY A 313 0.88 -12.79 13.12
C GLY A 313 -0.60 -13.09 12.87
N THR A 314 -1.53 -12.44 13.58
CA THR A 314 -2.98 -12.71 13.49
C THR A 314 -3.72 -11.71 12.59
N GLU A 315 -4.95 -12.07 12.23
CA GLU A 315 -5.92 -11.20 11.53
C GLU A 315 -7.26 -11.28 12.26
N LEU A 316 -7.85 -10.13 12.61
CA LEU A 316 -9.18 -10.10 13.21
C LEU A 316 -10.29 -10.38 12.18
N ASP A 317 -10.04 -10.09 10.92
CA ASP A 317 -10.96 -10.34 9.82
C ASP A 317 -10.18 -10.89 8.61
N PRO A 318 -10.33 -12.19 8.29
CA PRO A 318 -9.68 -12.79 7.12
C PRO A 318 -10.04 -12.10 5.79
N ALA A 319 -11.19 -11.40 5.72
CA ALA A 319 -11.59 -10.64 4.55
C ALA A 319 -10.73 -9.37 4.33
N ASP A 320 -9.96 -8.94 5.32
CA ASP A 320 -8.99 -7.85 5.17
C ASP A 320 -7.74 -8.30 4.40
N ASN A 321 -7.54 -9.60 4.23
CA ASN A 321 -6.45 -10.13 3.44
C ASN A 321 -6.77 -10.02 1.94
N TYR A 322 -6.10 -9.07 1.26
CA TYR A 322 -6.30 -8.80 -0.17
C TYR A 322 -5.41 -9.62 -1.10
N HIS A 323 -4.76 -10.68 -0.63
CA HIS A 323 -4.01 -11.55 -1.52
C HIS A 323 -4.94 -12.05 -2.65
N ALA A 324 -4.43 -12.07 -3.87
CA ALA A 324 -5.14 -12.73 -4.95
C ALA A 324 -5.41 -14.18 -4.54
N THR A 325 -6.67 -14.59 -4.58
CA THR A 325 -7.03 -15.96 -4.24
C THR A 325 -6.32 -16.90 -5.21
N PRO A 326 -5.52 -17.86 -4.73
CA PRO A 326 -4.88 -18.82 -5.62
C PRO A 326 -5.90 -19.53 -6.50
N PRO A 327 -5.61 -19.77 -7.80
CA PRO A 327 -6.55 -20.42 -8.72
C PRO A 327 -7.12 -21.73 -8.19
N ALA A 328 -6.34 -22.49 -7.43
CA ALA A 328 -6.79 -23.74 -6.81
C ALA A 328 -7.91 -23.54 -5.78
N ILE A 329 -7.96 -22.38 -5.12
CA ILE A 329 -9.06 -22.04 -4.20
C ILE A 329 -10.27 -21.51 -4.98
N GLU A 330 -10.03 -20.66 -5.97
CA GLU A 330 -11.08 -20.02 -6.77
C GLU A 330 -11.81 -21.03 -7.67
N HIS A 331 -11.07 -21.95 -8.29
CA HIS A 331 -11.62 -22.92 -9.25
C HIS A 331 -11.72 -24.32 -8.67
N ALA A 332 -12.96 -24.78 -8.41
CA ALA A 332 -13.20 -26.12 -7.85
C ALA A 332 -12.56 -27.25 -8.66
N ARG A 333 -12.48 -27.12 -10.00
CA ARG A 333 -11.83 -28.09 -10.90
C ARG A 333 -10.34 -28.34 -10.62
N LEU A 334 -9.66 -27.42 -9.95
CA LEU A 334 -8.26 -27.60 -9.56
C LEU A 334 -8.10 -28.26 -8.18
N ARG A 335 -9.22 -28.50 -7.47
CA ARG A 335 -9.26 -29.14 -6.15
C ARG A 335 -10.02 -30.47 -6.12
N ARG A 336 -10.77 -30.77 -7.16
CA ARG A 336 -11.65 -31.95 -7.24
C ARG A 336 -11.52 -32.58 -8.61
N ARG A 337 -11.48 -33.93 -8.63
CA ARG A 337 -11.60 -34.73 -9.83
C ARG A 337 -13.06 -34.94 -10.17
#